data_c015f2ebffb5b02fd09154c623399e03
#
_entry.id   c015f2ebffb5b02fd09154c623399e03
#
_cell.length_a   1.000
_cell.length_b   1.000
_cell.length_c   1.000
_cell.angle_alpha   90.00
_cell.angle_beta   90.00
_cell.angle_gamma   90.00
#
_symmetry.space_group_name_H-M   'P 1'
#
loop_
_entity.id
_entity.type
_entity.pdbx_description
1 polymer ?
#
loop_
_entity_poly.entity_id
_entity_poly.type
_entity_poly.pdbx_seq_one_letter_code
_entity_poly.pdbx_strand_id
1 'polypeptide(L)'
;EDLGMTFRVVTNLFEVLTAGTPIDLVDDLPLVRLGHQRPHPFYEPIKRVVDIVGASIGMILLGPAMLWCARRIVRESPGPAIFRHERVGRDGKIFQIHKFRTMYADVEDYAVAPTEASDSRITPFGRFLRVTSLDELPQLFNVLKGEMSLVGPRPEMPFIADTYDEWQRRRLSVKPGITGLWQILGRKDLPMHENLQYDFYYIRNRSLAHDLSIMVRTIGAVLSRRGAF
;
A
#
# COMPACT_ATOMS: atom_id res chain seq x y z
N GLU A 1 39.54 -20.51 -16.76
CA GLU A 1 39.63 -19.31 -15.91
C GLU A 1 38.37 -19.27 -15.04
N ASP A 2 38.54 -19.70 -13.77
CA ASP A 2 37.50 -19.74 -12.77
C ASP A 2 37.08 -18.32 -12.40
N LEU A 3 35.91 -17.91 -12.86
CA LEU A 3 35.21 -16.75 -12.31
C LEU A 3 34.63 -17.17 -10.96
N GLY A 4 35.38 -16.92 -9.87
CA GLY A 4 34.98 -17.21 -8.50
C GLY A 4 33.74 -16.36 -8.05
N MET A 5 32.60 -16.64 -8.64
CA MET A 5 31.31 -16.02 -8.19
C MET A 5 30.73 -16.91 -7.10
N THR A 6 30.79 -16.45 -5.87
CA THR A 6 30.09 -17.07 -4.74
C THR A 6 28.65 -16.61 -4.73
N PHE A 7 27.74 -17.44 -5.19
CA PHE A 7 26.29 -17.18 -5.04
C PHE A 7 25.88 -17.50 -3.61
N ARG A 8 25.51 -16.47 -2.83
CA ARG A 8 24.81 -16.66 -1.55
C ARG A 8 23.32 -16.76 -1.83
N VAL A 9 22.78 -17.97 -1.73
CA VAL A 9 21.34 -18.20 -1.74
C VAL A 9 20.78 -17.76 -0.39
N VAL A 10 19.97 -16.72 -0.38
CA VAL A 10 19.27 -16.26 0.83
C VAL A 10 18.15 -17.26 1.15
N THR A 11 18.02 -17.62 2.41
CA THR A 11 17.18 -18.69 2.96
C THR A 11 15.66 -18.60 2.73
N ASN A 12 15.17 -17.59 2.03
CA ASN A 12 13.75 -17.48 1.66
C ASN A 12 13.38 -18.21 0.34
N LEU A 13 14.29 -19.02 -0.18
CA LEU A 13 14.03 -19.85 -1.36
C LEU A 13 12.90 -20.87 -1.09
N PHE A 14 12.71 -21.28 0.16
CA PHE A 14 11.68 -22.25 0.54
C PHE A 14 10.26 -21.74 0.37
N GLU A 15 10.02 -20.43 0.59
CA GLU A 15 8.72 -19.80 0.33
C GLU A 15 8.44 -19.64 -1.17
N VAL A 16 9.50 -19.43 -1.97
CA VAL A 16 9.39 -19.36 -3.44
C VAL A 16 9.08 -20.74 -4.01
N LEU A 17 9.61 -21.80 -3.45
CA LEU A 17 9.42 -23.19 -3.87
C LEU A 17 8.03 -23.73 -3.50
N THR A 18 7.43 -23.26 -2.40
CA THR A 18 6.07 -23.65 -1.99
C THR A 18 4.97 -22.90 -2.71
N ALA A 19 5.28 -21.85 -3.46
CA ALA A 19 4.32 -21.04 -4.21
C ALA A 19 3.97 -21.58 -5.61
N GLY A 20 4.27 -22.86 -5.91
CA GLY A 20 3.87 -23.49 -7.17
C GLY A 20 4.61 -23.00 -8.42
N THR A 21 5.83 -22.47 -8.26
CA THR A 21 6.68 -22.10 -9.40
C THR A 21 7.19 -23.37 -10.07
N PRO A 22 7.04 -23.57 -11.40
CA PRO A 22 7.62 -24.72 -12.08
C PRO A 22 9.15 -24.66 -11.97
N ILE A 23 9.73 -25.72 -11.40
CA ILE A 23 11.18 -25.90 -11.30
C ILE A 23 11.61 -26.66 -12.54
N ASP A 24 12.39 -26.03 -13.41
CA ASP A 24 13.05 -26.73 -14.51
C ASP A 24 14.36 -27.34 -13.97
N LEU A 25 14.55 -28.63 -14.15
CA LEU A 25 15.81 -29.30 -13.85
C LEU A 25 16.69 -29.28 -15.11
N VAL A 26 17.83 -28.64 -15.03
CA VAL A 26 18.87 -28.72 -16.06
C VAL A 26 20.10 -29.29 -15.40
N ASP A 27 20.54 -30.48 -15.81
CA ASP A 27 21.68 -31.22 -15.26
C ASP A 27 21.67 -31.35 -13.73
N ASP A 28 20.51 -31.78 -13.16
CA ASP A 28 20.25 -31.92 -11.73
C ASP A 28 20.33 -30.62 -10.90
N LEU A 29 20.50 -29.48 -11.54
CA LEU A 29 20.42 -28.16 -10.89
C LEU A 29 18.99 -27.62 -10.97
N PRO A 30 18.33 -27.35 -9.84
CA PRO A 30 17.01 -26.73 -9.84
C PRO A 30 17.12 -25.27 -10.31
N LEU A 31 16.69 -25.02 -11.54
CA LEU A 31 16.56 -23.68 -12.08
C LEU A 31 15.16 -23.15 -11.83
N VAL A 32 15.06 -22.19 -10.96
CA VAL A 32 13.82 -21.41 -10.83
C VAL A 32 13.78 -20.41 -11.97
N ARG A 33 12.83 -20.57 -12.89
CA ARG A 33 12.58 -19.53 -13.91
C ARG A 33 12.21 -18.23 -13.22
N LEU A 34 13.16 -17.33 -13.10
CA LEU A 34 12.91 -15.93 -12.74
C LEU A 34 12.26 -15.18 -13.93
N GLY A 35 11.30 -15.83 -14.59
CA GLY A 35 10.57 -15.25 -15.68
C GLY A 35 9.73 -14.08 -15.16
N HIS A 36 9.81 -12.92 -15.80
CA HIS A 36 8.83 -11.87 -15.64
C HIS A 36 7.51 -12.45 -16.15
N GLN A 37 6.66 -12.92 -15.26
CA GLN A 37 5.26 -13.19 -15.61
C GLN A 37 4.64 -11.83 -15.91
N ARG A 38 4.56 -11.48 -17.20
CA ARG A 38 3.75 -10.33 -17.59
C ARG A 38 2.31 -10.65 -17.18
N PRO A 39 1.65 -9.77 -16.44
CA PRO A 39 0.26 -10.00 -16.12
C PRO A 39 -0.53 -10.21 -17.42
N HIS A 40 -1.59 -11.02 -17.36
CA HIS A 40 -2.45 -11.27 -18.51
C HIS A 40 -2.87 -9.93 -19.14
N PRO A 41 -2.90 -9.78 -20.47
CA PRO A 41 -3.16 -8.49 -21.13
C PRO A 41 -4.47 -7.84 -20.70
N PHE A 42 -5.48 -8.62 -20.30
CA PHE A 42 -6.74 -8.11 -19.77
C PHE A 42 -6.72 -7.79 -18.26
N TYR A 43 -5.62 -8.01 -17.56
CA TYR A 43 -5.55 -7.76 -16.11
C TYR A 43 -5.78 -6.29 -15.77
N GLU A 44 -5.07 -5.37 -16.40
CA GLU A 44 -5.16 -3.93 -16.09
C GLU A 44 -6.57 -3.35 -16.33
N PRO A 45 -7.24 -3.60 -17.49
CA PRO A 45 -8.60 -3.11 -17.69
C PRO A 45 -9.61 -3.74 -16.74
N ILE A 46 -9.54 -5.06 -16.48
CA ILE A 46 -10.44 -5.71 -15.54
C ILE A 46 -10.20 -5.21 -14.13
N LYS A 47 -8.93 -5.09 -13.70
CA LYS A 47 -8.58 -4.50 -12.41
C LYS A 47 -9.15 -3.09 -12.26
N ARG A 48 -9.08 -2.26 -13.31
CA ARG A 48 -9.66 -0.92 -13.28
C ARG A 48 -11.18 -0.93 -13.06
N VAL A 49 -11.89 -1.85 -13.68
CA VAL A 49 -13.33 -2.04 -13.45
C VAL A 49 -13.59 -2.46 -11.99
N VAL A 50 -12.84 -3.43 -11.48
CA VAL A 50 -12.93 -3.88 -10.07
C VAL A 50 -12.64 -2.72 -9.11
N ASP A 51 -11.62 -1.91 -9.38
CA ASP A 51 -11.28 -0.74 -8.57
C ASP A 51 -12.44 0.27 -8.53
N ILE A 52 -13.02 0.60 -9.69
CA ILE A 52 -14.15 1.55 -9.77
C ILE A 52 -15.36 1.00 -9.04
N VAL A 53 -15.76 -0.24 -9.32
CA VAL A 53 -16.93 -0.88 -8.71
C VAL A 53 -16.75 -0.98 -7.20
N GLY A 54 -15.60 -1.51 -6.75
CA GLY A 54 -15.30 -1.67 -5.32
C GLY A 54 -15.22 -0.33 -4.59
N ALA A 55 -14.58 0.68 -5.17
CA ALA A 55 -14.52 2.02 -4.57
C ALA A 55 -15.90 2.69 -4.53
N SER A 56 -16.73 2.53 -5.57
CA SER A 56 -18.10 3.07 -5.60
C SER A 56 -18.98 2.43 -4.53
N ILE A 57 -18.94 1.10 -4.44
CA ILE A 57 -19.67 0.35 -3.39
C ILE A 57 -19.17 0.80 -2.00
N GLY A 58 -17.85 0.88 -1.81
CA GLY A 58 -17.25 1.35 -0.57
C GLY A 58 -17.72 2.75 -0.19
N MET A 59 -17.75 3.69 -1.13
CA MET A 59 -18.22 5.06 -0.88
C MET A 59 -19.72 5.11 -0.56
N ILE A 60 -20.55 4.31 -1.22
CA ILE A 60 -22.00 4.27 -0.95
C ILE A 60 -22.26 3.69 0.45
N LEU A 61 -21.66 2.55 0.78
CA LEU A 61 -21.89 1.86 2.05
C LEU A 61 -21.28 2.62 3.24
N LEU A 62 -20.07 3.17 3.07
CA LEU A 62 -19.34 3.85 4.15
C LEU A 62 -19.55 5.37 4.14
N GLY A 63 -20.24 5.91 3.13
CA GLY A 63 -20.51 7.34 3.00
C GLY A 63 -21.16 7.98 4.22
N PRO A 64 -22.24 7.40 4.81
CA PRO A 64 -22.82 7.91 6.05
C PRO A 64 -21.83 7.96 7.21
N ALA A 65 -21.01 6.91 7.39
CA ALA A 65 -19.96 6.86 8.39
C ALA A 65 -18.86 7.90 8.12
N MET A 66 -18.45 8.06 6.87
CA MET A 66 -17.48 9.08 6.46
C MET A 66 -17.99 10.49 6.77
N LEU A 67 -19.25 10.77 6.49
CA LEU A 67 -19.88 12.06 6.81
C LEU A 67 -19.95 12.32 8.32
N TRP A 68 -20.27 11.30 9.09
CA TRP A 68 -20.22 11.35 10.56
C TRP A 68 -18.81 11.63 11.07
N CYS A 69 -17.79 10.93 10.57
CA CYS A 69 -16.39 11.17 10.90
C CYS A 69 -15.98 12.61 10.57
N ALA A 70 -16.31 13.10 9.38
CA ALA A 70 -15.99 14.47 8.97
C ALA A 70 -16.57 15.51 9.93
N ARG A 71 -17.86 15.37 10.32
CA ARG A 71 -18.49 16.25 11.28
C ARG A 71 -17.84 16.19 12.66
N ARG A 72 -17.45 15.00 13.08
CA ARG A 72 -16.82 14.78 14.38
C ARG A 72 -15.44 15.41 14.44
N ILE A 73 -14.63 15.31 13.36
CA ILE A 73 -13.31 15.94 13.25
C ILE A 73 -13.41 17.47 13.37
N VAL A 74 -14.33 18.07 12.59
CA VAL A 74 -14.49 19.54 12.60
C VAL A 74 -14.98 20.06 13.95
N ARG A 75 -15.79 19.28 14.67
CA ARG A 75 -16.25 19.64 16.03
C ARG A 75 -15.16 19.54 17.09
N GLU A 76 -14.21 18.63 16.92
CA GLU A 76 -13.13 18.42 17.88
C GLU A 76 -11.98 19.41 17.71
N SER A 77 -11.66 19.78 16.47
CA SER A 77 -10.56 20.70 16.17
C SER A 77 -10.95 21.58 14.97
N PRO A 78 -10.76 22.91 15.04
CA PRO A 78 -11.03 23.82 13.91
C PRO A 78 -10.22 23.44 12.68
N GLY A 79 -10.82 23.65 11.48
CA GLY A 79 -10.18 23.40 10.20
C GLY A 79 -10.82 22.28 9.36
N PRO A 80 -10.28 21.95 8.17
CA PRO A 80 -10.89 21.01 7.24
C PRO A 80 -10.86 19.58 7.80
N ALA A 81 -11.91 18.79 7.52
CA ALA A 81 -11.98 17.38 7.91
C ALA A 81 -11.02 16.49 7.10
N ILE A 82 -10.75 16.91 5.84
CA ILE A 82 -9.88 16.16 4.92
C ILE A 82 -8.49 16.79 4.91
N PHE A 83 -7.51 15.98 5.22
CA PHE A 83 -6.09 16.26 5.05
C PHE A 83 -5.67 15.83 3.63
N ARG A 84 -4.88 16.66 2.96
CA ARG A 84 -4.34 16.39 1.64
C ARG A 84 -2.83 16.50 1.70
N HIS A 85 -2.16 15.55 1.06
CA HIS A 85 -0.72 15.52 1.03
C HIS A 85 -0.22 14.95 -0.30
N GLU A 86 0.90 15.44 -0.78
CA GLU A 86 1.49 14.96 -2.03
C GLU A 86 2.05 13.56 -1.87
N ARG A 87 1.80 12.74 -2.87
CA ARG A 87 2.31 11.37 -3.00
C ARG A 87 2.73 11.10 -4.43
N VAL A 88 3.67 10.18 -4.58
CA VAL A 88 4.11 9.71 -5.88
C VAL A 88 3.26 8.52 -6.29
N GLY A 89 2.65 8.63 -7.45
CA GLY A 89 1.85 7.60 -8.10
C GLY A 89 2.61 6.86 -9.19
N ARG A 90 1.84 6.22 -10.09
CA ARG A 90 2.38 5.48 -11.23
C ARG A 90 3.20 6.41 -12.13
N ASP A 91 4.32 5.86 -12.62
CA ASP A 91 5.26 6.54 -13.53
C ASP A 91 5.81 7.86 -12.96
N GLY A 92 5.88 7.98 -11.62
CA GLY A 92 6.40 9.16 -10.94
C GLY A 92 5.43 10.34 -10.89
N LYS A 93 4.18 10.20 -11.31
CA LYS A 93 3.20 11.29 -11.30
C LYS A 93 2.79 11.64 -9.88
N ILE A 94 2.94 12.91 -9.50
CA ILE A 94 2.51 13.41 -8.18
C ILE A 94 0.99 13.57 -8.17
N PHE A 95 0.35 13.16 -7.07
CA PHE A 95 -1.07 13.35 -6.83
C PHE A 95 -1.33 13.70 -5.36
N GLN A 96 -2.50 14.27 -5.06
CA GLN A 96 -2.93 14.59 -3.71
C GLN A 96 -3.70 13.41 -3.10
N ILE A 97 -3.10 12.74 -2.09
CA ILE A 97 -3.81 11.72 -1.32
C ILE A 97 -4.82 12.38 -0.39
N HIS A 98 -5.99 11.78 -0.24
CA HIS A 98 -7.04 12.25 0.64
C HIS A 98 -7.14 11.34 1.87
N LYS A 99 -7.04 11.93 3.06
CA LYS A 99 -7.23 11.23 4.35
C LYS A 99 -8.11 12.06 5.26
N PHE A 100 -8.73 11.45 6.25
CA PHE A 100 -9.26 12.23 7.36
C PHE A 100 -8.12 12.81 8.17
N ARG A 101 -8.31 14.06 8.61
CA ARG A 101 -7.37 14.72 9.52
C ARG A 101 -7.44 14.04 10.88
N THR A 102 -6.30 13.57 11.35
CA THR A 102 -6.14 12.89 12.65
C THR A 102 -5.30 13.69 13.65
N MET A 103 -4.73 14.82 13.21
CA MET A 103 -3.87 15.70 14.01
C MET A 103 -4.54 17.08 14.13
N TYR A 104 -4.10 17.87 15.11
CA TYR A 104 -4.50 19.26 15.22
C TYR A 104 -4.06 20.06 14.00
N ALA A 105 -4.77 21.16 13.70
CA ALA A 105 -4.58 21.92 12.45
C ALA A 105 -3.31 22.79 12.42
N ASP A 106 -2.69 23.00 13.56
CA ASP A 106 -1.48 23.79 13.76
C ASP A 106 -0.17 22.99 13.58
N VAL A 107 -0.29 21.70 13.28
CA VAL A 107 0.88 20.83 13.00
C VAL A 107 1.34 21.02 11.57
N GLU A 108 2.65 21.19 11.37
CA GLU A 108 3.28 21.33 10.06
C GLU A 108 3.02 20.12 9.15
N ASP A 109 2.72 20.36 7.87
CA ASP A 109 2.34 19.33 6.89
C ASP A 109 3.42 18.24 6.67
N TYR A 110 4.69 18.59 6.83
CA TYR A 110 5.84 17.70 6.63
C TYR A 110 6.52 17.28 7.94
N ALA A 111 5.89 17.50 9.08
CA ALA A 111 6.38 16.99 10.34
C ALA A 111 6.52 15.45 10.31
N VAL A 112 7.55 14.94 11.00
CA VAL A 112 7.75 13.48 11.13
C VAL A 112 6.45 12.82 11.61
N ALA A 113 6.00 11.81 10.88
CA ALA A 113 4.77 11.10 11.20
C ALA A 113 4.84 10.52 12.62
N PRO A 114 3.78 10.68 13.43
CA PRO A 114 3.74 10.07 14.75
C PRO A 114 3.90 8.55 14.68
N THR A 115 4.81 8.02 15.45
CA THR A 115 5.06 6.57 15.59
C THR A 115 4.33 5.96 16.79
N GLU A 116 3.89 6.79 17.73
CA GLU A 116 3.22 6.36 18.95
C GLU A 116 1.80 6.91 19.05
N ALA A 117 0.92 6.11 19.63
CA ALA A 117 -0.46 6.51 19.90
C ALA A 117 -0.58 7.66 20.93
N SER A 118 0.44 7.84 21.76
CA SER A 118 0.53 8.85 22.81
C SER A 118 0.94 10.24 22.33
N ASP A 119 1.31 10.39 21.03
CA ASP A 119 1.75 11.66 20.47
C ASP A 119 0.67 12.74 20.66
N SER A 120 1.05 13.84 21.30
CA SER A 120 0.16 14.96 21.69
C SER A 120 -0.43 15.71 20.47
N ARG A 121 0.17 15.57 19.29
CA ARG A 121 -0.31 16.17 18.03
C ARG A 121 -1.57 15.47 17.51
N ILE A 122 -1.85 14.25 17.98
CA ILE A 122 -2.99 13.45 17.53
C ILE A 122 -4.21 13.79 18.37
N THR A 123 -5.33 14.12 17.73
CA THR A 123 -6.58 14.36 18.44
C THR A 123 -7.14 13.04 19.01
N PRO A 124 -7.92 13.05 20.12
CA PRO A 124 -8.56 11.86 20.67
C PRO A 124 -9.36 11.06 19.62
N PHE A 125 -10.15 11.73 18.79
CA PHE A 125 -10.86 11.07 17.70
C PHE A 125 -9.95 10.64 16.56
N GLY A 126 -8.90 11.40 16.27
CA GLY A 126 -7.86 11.04 15.32
C GLY A 126 -7.16 9.75 15.68
N ARG A 127 -6.93 9.49 16.99
CA ARG A 127 -6.39 8.22 17.49
C ARG A 127 -7.33 7.06 17.18
N PHE A 128 -8.63 7.23 17.41
CA PHE A 128 -9.63 6.22 17.04
C PHE A 128 -9.60 5.94 15.53
N LEU A 129 -9.55 6.97 14.68
CA LEU A 129 -9.50 6.81 13.24
C LEU A 129 -8.26 6.02 12.78
N ARG A 130 -7.08 6.32 13.34
CA ARG A 130 -5.85 5.60 13.01
C ARG A 130 -5.89 4.14 13.44
N VAL A 131 -6.34 3.85 14.67
CA VAL A 131 -6.47 2.48 15.21
C VAL A 131 -7.42 1.63 14.37
N THR A 132 -8.47 2.26 13.81
CA THR A 132 -9.46 1.58 12.97
C THR A 132 -9.16 1.66 11.47
N SER A 133 -8.09 2.38 11.08
CA SER A 133 -7.76 2.69 9.68
C SER A 133 -8.88 3.42 8.91
N LEU A 134 -9.84 4.00 9.60
CA LEU A 134 -10.93 4.77 8.99
C LEU A 134 -10.42 6.10 8.41
N ASP A 135 -9.27 6.59 8.86
CA ASP A 135 -8.62 7.78 8.31
C ASP A 135 -8.26 7.63 6.83
N GLU A 136 -8.12 6.42 6.33
CA GLU A 136 -7.76 6.15 4.95
C GLU A 136 -8.96 6.03 3.99
N LEU A 137 -10.20 6.00 4.50
CA LEU A 137 -11.41 5.86 3.67
C LEU A 137 -11.54 6.94 2.56
N PRO A 138 -11.17 8.21 2.76
CA PRO A 138 -11.25 9.20 1.68
C PRO A 138 -10.38 8.89 0.47
N GLN A 139 -9.39 7.98 0.57
CA GLN A 139 -8.59 7.52 -0.56
C GLN A 139 -9.43 6.77 -1.62
N LEU A 140 -10.62 6.28 -1.27
CA LEU A 140 -11.56 5.74 -2.26
C LEU A 140 -11.84 6.74 -3.39
N PHE A 141 -11.80 8.03 -3.10
CA PHE A 141 -11.93 9.07 -4.10
C PHE A 141 -10.73 9.13 -5.05
N ASN A 142 -9.49 8.92 -4.55
CA ASN A 142 -8.31 8.79 -5.39
C ASN A 142 -8.38 7.56 -6.31
N VAL A 143 -8.98 6.45 -5.81
CA VAL A 143 -9.22 5.26 -6.63
C VAL A 143 -10.19 5.57 -7.77
N LEU A 144 -11.31 6.25 -7.49
CA LEU A 144 -12.29 6.63 -8.52
C LEU A 144 -11.67 7.55 -9.57
N LYS A 145 -10.85 8.52 -9.16
CA LYS A 145 -10.09 9.37 -10.09
C LYS A 145 -9.07 8.60 -10.93
N GLY A 146 -8.64 7.43 -10.48
CA GLY A 146 -7.63 6.61 -11.15
C GLY A 146 -6.19 6.95 -10.79
N GLU A 147 -5.97 7.76 -9.76
CA GLU A 147 -4.68 8.07 -9.17
C GLU A 147 -4.14 6.88 -8.34
N MET A 148 -5.06 6.12 -7.74
CA MET A 148 -4.79 4.94 -6.94
C MET A 148 -5.60 3.71 -7.43
N SER A 149 -5.31 2.58 -6.84
CA SER A 149 -6.04 1.31 -6.92
C SER A 149 -6.48 0.89 -5.51
N LEU A 150 -7.42 -0.04 -5.41
CA LEU A 150 -7.74 -0.68 -4.11
C LEU A 150 -6.52 -1.42 -3.56
N VAL A 151 -5.82 -2.16 -4.43
CA VAL A 151 -4.64 -2.96 -4.07
C VAL A 151 -3.43 -2.53 -4.89
N GLY A 152 -2.33 -2.26 -4.22
CA GLY A 152 -1.06 -1.85 -4.81
C GLY A 152 0.00 -1.50 -3.77
N PRO A 153 1.22 -1.14 -4.18
CA PRO A 153 2.23 -0.59 -3.30
C PRO A 153 1.73 0.64 -2.55
N ARG A 154 2.17 0.83 -1.30
CA ARG A 154 1.83 2.04 -0.55
C ARG A 154 2.43 3.28 -1.24
N PRO A 155 1.66 4.37 -1.44
CA PRO A 155 2.18 5.58 -2.07
C PRO A 155 3.26 6.26 -1.22
N GLU A 156 4.36 6.66 -1.86
CA GLU A 156 5.52 7.27 -1.20
C GLU A 156 5.47 8.80 -1.23
N MET A 157 6.22 9.44 -0.34
CA MET A 157 6.42 10.88 -0.33
C MET A 157 7.38 11.29 -1.46
N PRO A 158 7.17 12.47 -2.11
CA PRO A 158 8.02 12.91 -3.21
C PRO A 158 9.52 12.94 -2.83
N PHE A 159 9.86 13.55 -1.70
CA PHE A 159 11.25 13.70 -1.27
C PHE A 159 11.94 12.36 -0.97
N ILE A 160 11.18 11.29 -0.61
CA ILE A 160 11.73 9.94 -0.46
C ILE A 160 11.89 9.28 -1.83
N ALA A 161 10.88 9.42 -2.71
CA ALA A 161 10.96 8.85 -4.05
C ALA A 161 12.06 9.48 -4.92
N ASP A 162 12.44 10.73 -4.64
CA ASP A 162 13.56 11.41 -5.32
C ASP A 162 14.90 10.76 -4.97
N THR A 163 15.04 10.15 -3.79
CA THR A 163 16.25 9.43 -3.39
C THR A 163 16.34 8.01 -3.96
N TYR A 164 15.29 7.53 -4.62
CA TYR A 164 15.25 6.18 -5.16
C TYR A 164 16.27 5.98 -6.28
N ASP A 165 17.01 4.88 -6.19
CA ASP A 165 17.80 4.37 -7.29
C ASP A 165 16.92 3.78 -8.41
N GLU A 166 17.53 3.40 -9.54
CA GLU A 166 16.82 2.85 -10.69
C GLU A 166 16.03 1.57 -10.34
N TRP A 167 16.56 0.75 -9.45
CA TRP A 167 15.90 -0.48 -9.03
C TRP A 167 14.66 -0.17 -8.18
N GLN A 168 14.78 0.73 -7.21
CA GLN A 168 13.69 1.13 -6.34
C GLN A 168 12.56 1.83 -7.10
N ARG A 169 12.90 2.62 -8.14
CA ARG A 169 11.92 3.30 -9.01
C ARG A 169 10.97 2.34 -9.73
N ARG A 170 11.35 1.06 -9.89
CA ARG A 170 10.47 0.04 -10.49
C ARG A 170 9.17 -0.17 -9.71
N ARG A 171 9.12 0.15 -8.40
CA ARG A 171 7.87 0.09 -7.65
C ARG A 171 6.81 1.08 -8.16
N LEU A 172 7.24 2.15 -8.82
CA LEU A 172 6.37 3.16 -9.40
C LEU A 172 5.77 2.73 -10.76
N SER A 173 6.09 1.55 -11.27
CA SER A 173 5.53 1.03 -12.53
C SER A 173 4.04 0.70 -12.46
N VAL A 174 3.45 0.70 -11.27
CA VAL A 174 2.05 0.38 -11.01
C VAL A 174 1.38 1.48 -10.19
N LYS A 175 0.03 1.51 -10.22
CA LYS A 175 -0.71 2.43 -9.34
C LYS A 175 -0.51 2.05 -7.87
N PRO A 176 -0.31 3.03 -6.98
CA PRO A 176 -0.31 2.78 -5.55
C PRO A 176 -1.70 2.31 -5.08
N GLY A 177 -1.72 1.54 -3.99
CA GLY A 177 -2.94 0.99 -3.42
C GLY A 177 -3.34 1.63 -2.09
N ILE A 178 -4.65 1.54 -1.76
CA ILE A 178 -5.12 1.79 -0.39
C ILE A 178 -4.57 0.71 0.53
N THR A 179 -4.59 -0.55 0.07
CA THR A 179 -3.94 -1.67 0.74
C THR A 179 -2.93 -2.34 -0.18
N GLY A 180 -2.05 -3.14 0.39
CA GLY A 180 -1.03 -3.88 -0.35
C GLY A 180 -0.33 -4.91 0.53
N LEU A 181 0.55 -5.67 -0.07
CA LEU A 181 1.20 -6.78 0.59
C LEU A 181 2.02 -6.34 1.80
N TRP A 182 2.76 -5.22 1.69
CA TRP A 182 3.50 -4.65 2.80
C TRP A 182 2.58 -4.25 3.97
N GLN A 183 1.41 -3.64 3.70
CA GLN A 183 0.48 -3.22 4.75
C GLN A 183 -0.10 -4.39 5.55
N ILE A 184 -0.23 -5.57 4.96
CA ILE A 184 -0.77 -6.76 5.67
C ILE A 184 0.30 -7.63 6.31
N LEU A 185 1.55 -7.62 5.81
CA LEU A 185 2.64 -8.48 6.28
C LEU A 185 3.73 -7.72 7.04
N GLY A 186 4.06 -6.50 6.65
CA GLY A 186 5.21 -5.74 7.15
C GLY A 186 4.90 -4.67 8.19
N ARG A 187 3.72 -4.25 8.29
CA ARG A 187 3.11 -3.05 8.92
C ARG A 187 3.93 -2.17 9.87
N LYS A 188 4.52 -2.65 10.96
CA LYS A 188 5.16 -1.79 11.97
C LYS A 188 6.64 -2.04 12.18
N ASP A 189 7.02 -3.27 12.00
CA ASP A 189 8.34 -3.70 12.43
C ASP A 189 9.41 -3.42 11.38
N LEU A 190 8.97 -3.00 10.18
CA LEU A 190 9.86 -2.86 9.02
C LEU A 190 9.59 -1.53 8.29
N PRO A 191 10.54 -0.59 8.25
CA PRO A 191 10.44 0.61 7.43
C PRO A 191 10.13 0.25 5.97
N MET A 192 9.16 0.94 5.37
CA MET A 192 8.68 0.61 4.02
C MET A 192 9.80 0.73 2.97
N HIS A 193 10.60 1.77 3.04
CA HIS A 193 11.68 2.04 2.08
C HIS A 193 12.83 1.02 2.15
N GLU A 194 12.95 0.27 3.25
CA GLU A 194 13.93 -0.81 3.41
C GLU A 194 13.37 -2.18 3.01
N ASN A 195 12.03 -2.29 2.85
CA ASN A 195 11.32 -3.54 2.66
C ASN A 195 10.53 -3.59 1.36
N LEU A 196 11.13 -3.08 0.29
CA LEU A 196 10.53 -3.02 -1.04
C LEU A 196 10.28 -4.41 -1.67
N GLN A 197 10.84 -5.50 -1.10
CA GLN A 197 10.62 -6.86 -1.59
C GLN A 197 9.14 -7.23 -1.65
N TYR A 198 8.30 -6.76 -0.72
CA TYR A 198 6.87 -7.00 -0.72
C TYR A 198 6.19 -6.35 -1.92
N ASP A 199 6.60 -5.11 -2.25
CA ASP A 199 6.07 -4.39 -3.40
C ASP A 199 6.51 -5.05 -4.71
N PHE A 200 7.79 -5.47 -4.82
CA PHE A 200 8.28 -6.19 -6.00
C PHE A 200 7.64 -7.56 -6.16
N TYR A 201 7.42 -8.28 -5.05
CA TYR A 201 6.70 -9.55 -5.09
C TYR A 201 5.27 -9.33 -5.63
N TYR A 202 4.56 -8.32 -5.11
CA TYR A 202 3.24 -7.96 -5.61
C TYR A 202 3.28 -7.62 -7.11
N ILE A 203 4.17 -6.71 -7.52
CA ILE A 203 4.30 -6.27 -8.91
C ILE A 203 4.55 -7.45 -9.86
N ARG A 204 5.36 -8.42 -9.43
CA ARG A 204 5.70 -9.60 -10.21
C ARG A 204 4.55 -10.60 -10.32
N ASN A 205 3.77 -10.76 -9.25
CA ASN A 205 2.72 -11.78 -9.15
C ASN A 205 1.30 -11.20 -9.23
N ARG A 206 1.12 -10.05 -9.87
CA ARG A 206 -0.18 -9.38 -10.00
C ARG A 206 -1.19 -10.26 -10.72
N SER A 207 -2.32 -10.51 -10.06
CA SER A 207 -3.50 -11.17 -10.60
C SER A 207 -4.73 -10.76 -9.81
N LEU A 208 -5.91 -10.92 -10.40
CA LEU A 208 -7.18 -10.62 -9.70
C LEU A 208 -7.36 -11.49 -8.44
N ALA A 209 -6.93 -12.75 -8.49
CA ALA A 209 -6.98 -13.65 -7.33
C ALA A 209 -6.05 -13.17 -6.22
N HIS A 210 -4.85 -12.68 -6.57
CA HIS A 210 -3.90 -12.11 -5.60
C HIS A 210 -4.47 -10.83 -4.97
N ASP A 211 -5.03 -9.93 -5.79
CA ASP A 211 -5.70 -8.71 -5.30
C ASP A 211 -6.84 -9.04 -4.34
N LEU A 212 -7.70 -10.00 -4.70
CA LEU A 212 -8.80 -10.45 -3.83
C LEU A 212 -8.28 -11.03 -2.51
N SER A 213 -7.23 -11.84 -2.55
CA SER A 213 -6.59 -12.39 -1.35
C SER A 213 -6.07 -11.28 -0.43
N ILE A 214 -5.42 -10.25 -0.99
CA ILE A 214 -4.94 -9.09 -0.22
C ILE A 214 -6.12 -8.33 0.41
N MET A 215 -7.20 -8.07 -0.34
CA MET A 215 -8.39 -7.39 0.18
C MET A 215 -9.03 -8.15 1.34
N VAL A 216 -9.21 -9.46 1.22
CA VAL A 216 -9.76 -10.30 2.31
C VAL A 216 -8.86 -10.26 3.55
N ARG A 217 -7.55 -10.42 3.37
CA ARG A 217 -6.59 -10.33 4.49
C ARG A 217 -6.56 -8.94 5.13
N THR A 218 -6.76 -7.87 4.35
CA THR A 218 -6.86 -6.51 4.87
C THR A 218 -8.03 -6.36 5.83
N ILE A 219 -9.21 -6.91 5.49
CA ILE A 219 -10.37 -6.90 6.38
C ILE A 219 -10.02 -7.57 7.71
N GLY A 220 -9.40 -8.76 7.67
CA GLY A 220 -8.93 -9.45 8.87
C GLY A 220 -7.92 -8.63 9.68
N ALA A 221 -6.97 -7.96 9.02
CA ALA A 221 -5.96 -7.13 9.67
C ALA A 221 -6.56 -5.87 10.33
N VAL A 222 -7.54 -5.23 9.69
CA VAL A 222 -8.27 -4.07 10.25
C VAL A 222 -9.12 -4.51 11.46
N LEU A 223 -9.87 -5.60 11.35
CA LEU A 223 -10.70 -6.10 12.44
C LEU A 223 -9.88 -6.55 13.66
N SER A 224 -8.72 -7.17 13.42
CA SER A 224 -7.81 -7.60 14.50
C SER A 224 -6.99 -6.46 15.11
N ARG A 225 -7.08 -5.23 14.54
CA ARG A 225 -6.28 -4.06 14.94
C ARG A 225 -4.78 -4.31 14.97
N ARG A 226 -4.29 -5.37 14.32
CA ARG A 226 -2.86 -5.67 14.24
C ARG A 226 -2.18 -4.61 13.40
N GLY A 227 -1.17 -3.94 13.94
CA GLY A 227 -0.39 -2.92 13.24
C GLY A 227 -1.08 -1.56 13.08
N ALA A 228 -2.08 -1.24 13.90
CA ALA A 228 -2.59 0.12 14.04
C ALA A 228 -1.63 0.93 14.94
N PHE A 229 -0.94 1.89 14.41
CA PHE A 229 0.16 2.78 14.78
C PHE A 229 1.48 2.39 14.19
#